data_90e5d406fa9a4bdbf19f5222ac341489
#
_entry.id   90e5d406fa9a4bdbf19f5222ac341489
#
_cell.length_a   1.000
_cell.length_b   1.000
_cell.length_c   1.000
_cell.angle_alpha   90.00
_cell.angle_beta   90.00
_cell.angle_gamma   90.00
#
_symmetry.space_group_name_H-M   'P 1'
#
loop_
_entity.id
_entity.type
_entity.pdbx_description
1 polymer ?
#
loop_
_entity_poly.entity_id
_entity_poly.type
_entity_poly.pdbx_seq_one_letter_code
_entity_poly.pdbx_strand_id
1 'polypeptide(L)'
;MSFWNFFKNKKKDNQEPDDTSISDESSLDLIFAKNFTESGGRFIYLDHENSTKDVFEKIIGENNWEIDNVCSLDTDISKNLDIRLIRNIDNEKVKALVTDCEYLLSNSGRILICNKQIKNNKIENLPPVVIILARMDQFVSDLSEGMTKLKIGRAHV
;
A
#
# COMPACT_ATOMS: atom_id res chain seq x y z
N MET A 1 11.78 -8.87 0.26
CA MET A 1 10.35 -8.57 0.03
C MET A 1 10.23 -7.16 -0.52
N SER A 2 9.56 -7.03 -1.63
CA SER A 2 9.34 -5.72 -2.25
C SER A 2 7.91 -5.27 -2.04
N PHE A 3 7.73 -4.00 -1.70
CA PHE A 3 6.42 -3.40 -1.52
C PHE A 3 6.17 -2.36 -2.59
N TRP A 4 4.96 -2.38 -3.13
CA TRP A 4 4.48 -1.42 -4.09
C TRP A 4 3.31 -0.69 -3.47
N ASN A 5 3.39 0.61 -3.33
CA ASN A 5 2.33 1.42 -2.77
C ASN A 5 1.66 2.23 -3.86
N PHE A 6 0.34 2.11 -3.91
CA PHE A 6 -0.49 2.89 -4.83
C PHE A 6 -1.30 3.88 -4.03
N PHE A 7 -1.23 5.12 -4.39
CA PHE A 7 -1.97 6.19 -3.73
C PHE A 7 -2.84 6.92 -4.72
N LYS A 8 -4.10 7.14 -4.36
CA LYS A 8 -4.97 8.01 -5.12
C LYS A 8 -4.65 9.44 -4.74
N ASN A 9 -4.07 10.16 -5.65
CA ASN A 9 -3.78 11.57 -5.45
C ASN A 9 -5.00 12.38 -5.86
N LYS A 10 -5.56 13.13 -4.91
CA LYS A 10 -6.72 14.00 -5.18
C LYS A 10 -6.36 15.30 -5.83
N LYS A 11 -5.11 15.70 -5.82
CA LYS A 11 -4.66 16.97 -6.37
C LYS A 11 -3.55 16.74 -7.33
N LYS A 12 -3.81 17.04 -8.58
CA LYS A 12 -2.76 17.30 -9.50
C LYS A 12 -2.37 18.75 -9.37
N ASP A 13 -1.47 19.02 -8.49
CA ASP A 13 -0.77 20.28 -8.58
C ASP A 13 0.49 20.05 -9.37
N ASN A 14 0.51 20.61 -10.56
CA ASN A 14 1.71 20.71 -11.36
C ASN A 14 2.66 21.76 -10.81
N GLN A 15 2.43 22.25 -9.63
CA GLN A 15 3.34 23.16 -8.99
C GLN A 15 4.45 22.37 -8.33
N GLU A 16 5.64 22.63 -8.77
CA GLU A 16 6.81 22.19 -8.04
C GLU A 16 6.69 22.71 -6.60
N PRO A 17 6.92 21.85 -5.61
CA PRO A 17 6.88 22.32 -4.24
C PRO A 17 7.94 23.40 -4.07
N ASP A 18 7.48 24.56 -3.69
CA ASP A 18 8.37 25.64 -3.30
C ASP A 18 9.12 25.20 -2.06
N ASP A 19 10.44 25.16 -2.13
CA ASP A 19 11.30 24.62 -1.08
C ASP A 19 11.16 25.36 0.26
N THR A 20 10.43 26.43 0.30
CA THR A 20 10.40 27.30 1.46
C THR A 20 9.17 27.18 2.35
N SER A 21 8.19 26.36 1.99
CA SER A 21 6.95 26.28 2.75
C SER A 21 6.43 24.87 2.88
N ILE A 22 7.27 24.00 3.36
CA ILE A 22 6.80 22.67 3.70
C ILE A 22 6.15 22.77 5.06
N SER A 23 4.83 22.89 5.09
CA SER A 23 4.12 22.69 6.35
C SER A 23 4.19 21.22 6.68
N ASP A 24 4.43 20.91 7.94
CA ASP A 24 4.61 19.53 8.41
C ASP A 24 3.43 18.63 8.04
N GLU A 25 2.23 19.18 7.89
CA GLU A 25 1.04 18.40 7.60
C GLU A 25 0.91 18.00 6.13
N SER A 26 1.41 18.83 5.21
CA SER A 26 1.27 18.57 3.78
C SER A 26 2.35 17.67 3.21
N SER A 27 3.31 17.27 4.03
CA SER A 27 4.49 16.54 3.55
C SER A 27 4.59 15.10 4.05
N LEU A 28 3.58 14.59 4.77
CA LEU A 28 3.63 13.22 5.28
C LEU A 28 3.78 12.19 4.16
N ASP A 29 3.06 12.38 3.07
CA ASP A 29 3.15 11.50 1.91
C ASP A 29 4.53 11.57 1.26
N LEU A 30 5.11 12.77 1.14
CA LEU A 30 6.44 12.95 0.56
C LEU A 30 7.53 12.38 1.47
N ILE A 31 7.41 12.57 2.77
CA ILE A 31 8.34 11.99 3.74
C ILE A 31 8.28 10.47 3.67
N PHE A 32 7.07 9.92 3.63
CA PHE A 32 6.90 8.49 3.49
C PHE A 32 7.54 7.98 2.20
N ALA A 33 7.22 8.61 1.08
CA ALA A 33 7.72 8.19 -0.23
C ALA A 33 9.25 8.16 -0.25
N LYS A 34 9.87 9.20 0.31
CA LYS A 34 11.33 9.26 0.39
C LYS A 34 11.90 8.11 1.22
N ASN A 35 11.40 7.93 2.44
CA ASN A 35 11.92 6.93 3.35
C ASN A 35 11.62 5.51 2.84
N PHE A 36 10.47 5.31 2.26
CA PHE A 36 10.07 4.02 1.71
C PHE A 36 10.92 3.64 0.50
N THR A 37 11.17 4.56 -0.42
CA THR A 37 11.99 4.28 -1.59
C THR A 37 13.46 4.10 -1.25
N GLU A 38 13.97 4.82 -0.27
CA GLU A 38 15.34 4.63 0.24
C GLU A 38 15.52 3.23 0.83
N SER A 39 14.46 2.64 1.36
CA SER A 39 14.48 1.27 1.89
C SER A 39 14.25 0.20 0.82
N GLY A 40 14.13 0.59 -0.45
CA GLY A 40 13.95 -0.34 -1.55
C GLY A 40 12.51 -0.52 -2.01
N GLY A 41 11.58 0.19 -1.43
CA GLY A 41 10.18 0.13 -1.85
C GLY A 41 9.94 0.92 -3.13
N ARG A 42 8.83 0.64 -3.78
CA ARG A 42 8.39 1.38 -4.95
C ARG A 42 7.09 2.08 -4.65
N PHE A 43 7.06 3.37 -4.90
CA PHE A 43 5.95 4.23 -4.56
C PHE A 43 5.35 4.83 -5.83
N ILE A 44 4.03 4.71 -6.00
CA ILE A 44 3.33 5.22 -7.16
C ILE A 44 2.13 6.05 -6.72
N TYR A 45 2.06 7.28 -7.20
CA TYR A 45 0.84 8.07 -7.10
C TYR A 45 -0.09 7.72 -8.25
N LEU A 46 -1.35 7.46 -7.92
CA LEU A 46 -2.38 7.27 -8.93
C LEU A 46 -3.03 8.63 -9.23
N ASP A 47 -3.00 9.01 -10.47
CA ASP A 47 -3.67 10.22 -10.92
C ASP A 47 -5.08 9.90 -11.45
N HIS A 48 -5.80 10.93 -11.88
CA HIS A 48 -7.17 10.78 -12.35
C HIS A 48 -7.27 10.04 -13.70
N GLU A 49 -6.20 10.02 -14.47
CA GLU A 49 -6.19 9.43 -15.80
C GLU A 49 -5.91 7.93 -15.76
N ASN A 50 -5.25 7.47 -14.71
CA ASN A 50 -4.87 6.07 -14.57
C ASN A 50 -5.67 5.42 -13.44
N SER A 51 -6.43 4.40 -13.78
CA SER A 51 -7.11 3.61 -12.76
C SER A 51 -6.12 2.70 -12.04
N THR A 52 -6.50 2.29 -10.84
CA THR A 52 -5.73 1.30 -10.08
C THR A 52 -5.49 0.04 -10.93
N LYS A 53 -6.52 -0.38 -11.65
CA LYS A 53 -6.44 -1.59 -12.49
C LYS A 53 -5.42 -1.43 -13.61
N ASP A 54 -5.38 -0.27 -14.27
CA ASP A 54 -4.43 -0.03 -15.36
C ASP A 54 -2.98 -0.09 -14.88
N VAL A 55 -2.70 0.55 -13.75
CA VAL A 55 -1.35 0.54 -13.16
C VAL A 55 -1.00 -0.88 -12.72
N PHE A 56 -1.94 -1.57 -12.13
CA PHE A 56 -1.76 -2.94 -11.69
C PHE A 56 -1.41 -3.87 -12.86
N GLU A 57 -2.10 -3.75 -13.98
CA GLU A 57 -1.81 -4.54 -15.18
C GLU A 57 -0.40 -4.26 -15.72
N LYS A 58 0.05 -3.01 -15.64
CA LYS A 58 1.42 -2.66 -16.03
C LYS A 58 2.45 -3.34 -15.14
N ILE A 59 2.19 -3.40 -13.84
CA ILE A 59 3.10 -4.06 -12.90
C ILE A 59 3.18 -5.56 -13.20
N ILE A 60 2.06 -6.19 -13.48
CA ILE A 60 2.03 -7.60 -13.88
C ILE A 60 2.87 -7.82 -15.12
N GLY A 61 2.70 -6.96 -16.13
CA GLY A 61 3.48 -7.06 -17.36
C GLY A 61 4.97 -6.84 -17.16
N GLU A 62 5.35 -5.85 -16.38
CA GLU A 62 6.77 -5.56 -16.12
C GLU A 62 7.48 -6.70 -15.40
N ASN A 63 6.77 -7.44 -14.56
CA ASN A 63 7.35 -8.54 -13.79
C ASN A 63 7.18 -9.89 -14.47
N ASN A 64 6.55 -9.91 -15.62
CA ASN A 64 6.25 -11.15 -16.34
C ASN A 64 5.47 -12.16 -15.52
N TRP A 65 4.58 -11.67 -14.68
CA TRP A 65 3.70 -12.55 -13.90
C TRP A 65 2.49 -12.95 -14.74
N GLU A 66 1.98 -14.12 -14.45
CA GLU A 66 0.65 -14.52 -14.91
C GLU A 66 -0.39 -14.02 -13.91
N ILE A 67 -1.62 -13.82 -14.37
CA ILE A 67 -2.68 -13.33 -13.48
C ILE A 67 -2.90 -14.27 -12.29
N ASP A 68 -2.67 -15.56 -12.47
CA ASP A 68 -2.79 -16.55 -11.40
C ASP A 68 -1.71 -16.44 -10.33
N ASN A 69 -0.63 -15.73 -10.61
CA ASN A 69 0.45 -15.51 -9.64
C ASN A 69 0.14 -14.37 -8.67
N VAL A 70 -0.90 -13.60 -8.93
CA VAL A 70 -1.26 -12.43 -8.12
C VAL A 70 -2.60 -12.68 -7.47
N CYS A 71 -2.65 -12.52 -6.16
CA CYS A 71 -3.82 -12.88 -5.36
C CYS A 71 -4.09 -11.82 -4.30
N SER A 72 -5.28 -11.89 -3.73
CA SER A 72 -5.64 -11.09 -2.56
C SER A 72 -6.33 -11.96 -1.52
N LEU A 73 -6.24 -11.54 -0.27
CA LEU A 73 -7.02 -12.09 0.83
C LEU A 73 -8.30 -11.28 1.05
N ASP A 74 -8.44 -10.16 0.37
CA ASP A 74 -9.56 -9.23 0.52
C ASP A 74 -10.55 -9.39 -0.64
N THR A 75 -11.82 -9.56 -0.28
CA THR A 75 -12.88 -9.80 -1.27
C THR A 75 -13.06 -8.62 -2.21
N ASP A 76 -13.05 -7.40 -1.68
CA ASP A 76 -13.29 -6.21 -2.50
C ASP A 76 -12.12 -5.95 -3.45
N ILE A 77 -10.90 -6.11 -2.97
CA ILE A 77 -9.72 -5.96 -3.83
C ILE A 77 -9.74 -7.01 -4.94
N SER A 78 -10.04 -8.24 -4.58
CA SER A 78 -10.14 -9.34 -5.54
C SER A 78 -11.15 -9.03 -6.66
N LYS A 79 -12.31 -8.52 -6.30
CA LYS A 79 -13.34 -8.17 -7.28
C LYS A 79 -12.94 -6.98 -8.14
N ASN A 80 -12.39 -5.93 -7.52
CA ASN A 80 -12.07 -4.69 -8.22
C ASN A 80 -10.92 -4.87 -9.21
N LEU A 81 -9.97 -5.71 -8.90
CA LEU A 81 -8.82 -5.97 -9.76
C LEU A 81 -8.97 -7.23 -10.60
N ASP A 82 -10.04 -7.98 -10.40
CA ASP A 82 -10.28 -9.25 -11.09
C ASP A 82 -9.12 -10.22 -10.91
N ILE A 83 -8.71 -10.40 -9.66
CA ILE A 83 -7.65 -11.33 -9.27
C ILE A 83 -8.22 -12.39 -8.33
N ARG A 84 -7.47 -13.47 -8.17
CA ARG A 84 -7.90 -14.60 -7.37
C ARG A 84 -7.95 -14.27 -5.89
N LEU A 85 -9.05 -14.63 -5.23
CA LEU A 85 -9.18 -14.58 -3.78
C LEU A 85 -8.64 -15.87 -3.17
N ILE A 86 -7.75 -15.74 -2.21
CA ILE A 86 -7.19 -16.90 -1.49
C ILE A 86 -7.37 -16.71 0.00
N ARG A 87 -7.29 -17.80 0.76
CA ARG A 87 -7.36 -17.80 2.23
C ARG A 87 -6.00 -18.04 2.87
N ASN A 88 -5.19 -18.88 2.26
CA ASN A 88 -3.87 -19.25 2.76
C ASN A 88 -2.81 -18.93 1.75
N ILE A 89 -1.68 -18.41 2.24
CA ILE A 89 -0.58 -17.92 1.40
C ILE A 89 0.55 -18.97 1.29
N ASP A 90 0.31 -20.21 1.52
CA ASP A 90 1.37 -21.23 1.42
C ASP A 90 1.47 -21.87 0.04
N ASN A 91 1.00 -21.17 -0.97
CA ASN A 91 1.06 -21.64 -2.34
C ASN A 91 2.28 -21.07 -3.04
N GLU A 92 3.16 -21.94 -3.52
CA GLU A 92 4.38 -21.55 -4.26
C GLU A 92 4.10 -20.74 -5.51
N LYS A 93 2.88 -20.79 -6.04
CA LYS A 93 2.50 -20.04 -7.22
C LYS A 93 2.23 -18.57 -6.95
N VAL A 94 2.01 -18.19 -5.70
CA VAL A 94 1.72 -16.79 -5.36
C VAL A 94 3.02 -16.00 -5.39
N LYS A 95 3.15 -15.08 -6.31
CA LYS A 95 4.32 -14.21 -6.45
C LYS A 95 4.08 -12.83 -5.89
N ALA A 96 2.83 -12.41 -5.85
CA ALA A 96 2.45 -11.11 -5.31
C ALA A 96 1.12 -11.19 -4.59
N LEU A 97 1.04 -10.52 -3.45
CA LEU A 97 -0.18 -10.35 -2.68
C LEU A 97 -0.59 -8.89 -2.73
N VAL A 98 -1.86 -8.65 -3.06
CA VAL A 98 -2.43 -7.30 -3.05
C VAL A 98 -3.29 -7.15 -1.81
N THR A 99 -3.02 -6.14 -1.02
CA THR A 99 -3.79 -5.86 0.20
C THR A 99 -3.81 -4.37 0.49
N ASP A 100 -4.56 -3.98 1.51
CA ASP A 100 -4.51 -2.62 2.04
C ASP A 100 -3.64 -2.59 3.30
N CYS A 101 -3.66 -1.48 4.00
CA CYS A 101 -2.90 -1.32 5.24
C CYS A 101 -3.74 -0.59 6.27
N GLU A 102 -3.26 -0.57 7.51
CA GLU A 102 -3.86 0.29 8.52
C GLU A 102 -3.32 1.71 8.39
N TYR A 103 -2.03 1.87 8.46
CA TYR A 103 -1.38 3.17 8.36
C TYR A 103 -0.03 3.08 7.68
N LEU A 104 0.39 4.23 7.15
CA LEU A 104 1.70 4.41 6.56
C LEU A 104 2.50 5.33 7.48
N LEU A 105 3.62 4.83 7.97
CA LEU A 105 4.44 5.50 8.98
C LEU A 105 5.49 6.33 8.28
N SER A 106 5.25 7.63 8.17
CA SER A 106 6.06 8.52 7.33
C SER A 106 7.50 8.63 7.80
N ASN A 107 7.73 8.75 9.11
CA ASN A 107 9.08 8.96 9.64
C ASN A 107 10.01 7.78 9.42
N SER A 108 9.48 6.58 9.33
CA SER A 108 10.28 5.37 9.13
C SER A 108 10.15 4.78 7.72
N GLY A 109 9.15 5.21 6.95
CA GLY A 109 8.84 4.59 5.67
C GLY A 109 8.33 3.17 5.80
N ARG A 110 7.72 2.83 6.92
CA ARG A 110 7.18 1.50 7.19
C ARG A 110 5.67 1.48 7.05
N ILE A 111 5.13 0.30 6.83
CA ILE A 111 3.70 0.08 6.64
C ILE A 111 3.18 -0.73 7.81
N LEU A 112 2.11 -0.23 8.43
CA LEU A 112 1.45 -0.93 9.53
C LEU A 112 0.33 -1.79 8.96
N ILE A 113 0.47 -3.10 9.10
CA ILE A 113 -0.58 -4.06 8.78
C ILE A 113 -0.92 -4.86 10.02
N CYS A 114 -2.12 -5.39 10.06
CA CYS A 114 -2.56 -6.22 11.17
C CYS A 114 -3.27 -7.46 10.64
N ASN A 115 -3.83 -8.25 11.53
CA ASN A 115 -4.52 -9.47 11.16
C ASN A 115 -5.69 -9.24 10.19
N LYS A 116 -6.25 -8.05 10.17
CA LYS A 116 -7.29 -7.69 9.21
C LYS A 116 -6.80 -7.81 7.76
N GLN A 117 -5.54 -7.46 7.50
CA GLN A 117 -4.96 -7.55 6.18
C GLN A 117 -4.45 -8.95 5.85
N ILE A 118 -3.85 -9.64 6.78
CA ILE A 118 -3.20 -10.93 6.52
C ILE A 118 -4.05 -12.15 6.91
N LYS A 119 -5.21 -11.96 7.55
CA LYS A 119 -6.21 -13.00 7.79
C LYS A 119 -5.63 -14.27 8.44
N ASN A 120 -4.90 -14.11 9.53
CA ASN A 120 -4.27 -15.22 10.28
C ASN A 120 -3.14 -15.93 9.53
N ASN A 121 -2.71 -15.43 8.38
CA ASN A 121 -1.51 -15.92 7.74
C ASN A 121 -0.27 -15.42 8.47
N LYS A 122 0.81 -16.17 8.40
CA LYS A 122 2.06 -15.76 9.02
C LYS A 122 2.82 -14.80 8.11
N ILE A 123 3.51 -13.84 8.71
CA ILE A 123 4.33 -12.89 7.95
C ILE A 123 5.39 -13.64 7.13
N GLU A 124 5.95 -14.71 7.67
CA GLU A 124 6.96 -15.52 6.98
C GLU A 124 6.42 -16.16 5.69
N ASN A 125 5.11 -16.34 5.60
CA ASN A 125 4.49 -16.95 4.43
C ASN A 125 4.08 -15.93 3.36
N LEU A 126 4.30 -14.62 3.59
CA LEU A 126 4.02 -13.62 2.59
C LEU A 126 4.87 -13.84 1.35
N PRO A 127 4.31 -13.61 0.15
CA PRO A 127 5.08 -13.79 -1.08
C PRO A 127 6.19 -12.74 -1.20
N PRO A 128 7.11 -12.91 -2.16
CA PRO A 128 8.22 -11.97 -2.34
C PRO A 128 7.81 -10.54 -2.58
N VAL A 129 6.62 -10.32 -3.15
CA VAL A 129 6.12 -8.99 -3.44
C VAL A 129 4.77 -8.80 -2.75
N VAL A 130 4.62 -7.68 -2.08
CA VAL A 130 3.35 -7.25 -1.51
C VAL A 130 3.01 -5.89 -2.10
N ILE A 131 1.83 -5.79 -2.67
CA ILE A 131 1.33 -4.56 -3.26
C ILE A 131 0.31 -3.97 -2.30
N ILE A 132 0.57 -2.77 -1.82
CA ILE A 132 -0.29 -2.10 -0.84
C ILE A 132 -1.09 -1.02 -1.54
N LEU A 133 -2.41 -1.11 -1.43
CA LEU A 133 -3.33 -0.08 -1.87
C LEU A 133 -3.64 0.82 -0.68
N ALA A 134 -3.32 2.10 -0.78
CA ALA A 134 -3.46 3.00 0.33
C ALA A 134 -4.17 4.30 -0.07
N ARG A 135 -4.70 4.98 0.93
CA ARG A 135 -5.37 6.27 0.77
C ARG A 135 -4.54 7.37 1.42
N MET A 136 -4.75 8.59 0.97
CA MET A 136 -4.02 9.75 1.52
C MET A 136 -4.28 9.99 3.00
N ASP A 137 -5.44 9.56 3.50
CA ASP A 137 -5.79 9.72 4.92
C ASP A 137 -5.14 8.69 5.84
N GLN A 138 -4.35 7.77 5.29
CA GLN A 138 -3.70 6.72 6.06
C GLN A 138 -2.27 7.05 6.49
N PHE A 139 -1.73 8.21 6.10
CA PHE A 139 -0.42 8.63 6.55
C PHE A 139 -0.45 9.15 7.98
N VAL A 140 0.47 8.67 8.78
CA VAL A 140 0.72 9.16 10.15
C VAL A 140 2.22 9.39 10.30
N SER A 141 2.60 10.16 11.32
CA SER A 141 4.02 10.48 11.54
C SER A 141 4.82 9.25 11.96
N ASP A 142 4.30 8.52 12.94
CA ASP A 142 5.01 7.40 13.55
C ASP A 142 4.05 6.32 14.05
N LEU A 143 4.64 5.26 14.61
CA LEU A 143 3.87 4.13 15.12
C LEU A 143 2.95 4.53 16.28
N SER A 144 3.39 5.43 17.13
CA SER A 144 2.58 5.88 18.27
C SER A 144 1.29 6.54 17.81
N GLU A 145 1.37 7.42 16.82
CA GLU A 145 0.18 8.06 16.26
C GLU A 145 -0.74 7.03 15.60
N GLY A 146 -0.17 6.10 14.84
CA GLY A 146 -0.93 5.05 14.18
C GLY A 146 -1.67 4.17 15.17
N MET A 147 -1.01 3.75 16.24
CA MET A 147 -1.63 2.92 17.27
C MET A 147 -2.73 3.67 18.03
N THR A 148 -2.54 4.96 18.27
CA THR A 148 -3.57 5.80 18.90
C THR A 148 -4.82 5.86 18.03
N LYS A 149 -4.67 6.08 16.73
CA LYS A 149 -5.80 6.12 15.79
C LYS A 149 -6.51 4.77 15.68
N LEU A 150 -5.77 3.67 15.73
CA LEU A 150 -6.37 2.33 15.74
C LEU A 150 -7.25 2.12 16.97
N LYS A 151 -6.79 2.53 18.14
CA LYS A 151 -7.56 2.40 19.37
C LYS A 151 -8.86 3.22 19.34
N ILE A 152 -8.77 4.45 18.80
CA ILE A 152 -9.95 5.31 18.65
C ILE A 152 -10.94 4.68 17.67
N GLY A 153 -10.47 4.17 16.55
CA GLY A 153 -11.31 3.48 15.57
C GLY A 153 -12.03 2.28 16.15
N ARG A 154 -11.35 1.50 16.98
CA ARG A 154 -11.96 0.33 17.65
C ARG A 154 -13.00 0.73 18.69
N ALA A 155 -12.81 1.86 19.35
CA ALA A 155 -13.75 2.33 20.35
C ALA A 155 -15.08 2.81 19.75
N HIS A 156 -15.11 3.10 18.48
CA HIS A 156 -16.30 3.57 17.77
C HIS A 156 -17.05 2.47 16.99
N VAL A 157 -16.64 1.26 17.15
CA VAL A 157 -17.32 0.13 16.51
C VAL A 157 -18.60 -0.22 17.24
#